data_483e2144b8d71ba9dee86749bbb95201
#
_entry.id   483e2144b8d71ba9dee86749bbb95201
#
_cell.length_a   1.000
_cell.length_b   1.000
_cell.length_c   1.000
_cell.angle_alpha   90.00
_cell.angle_beta   90.00
_cell.angle_gamma   90.00
#
_symmetry.space_group_name_H-M   'P 1'
#
loop_
_entity.id
_entity.type
_entity.pdbx_description
1 polymer ?
#
loop_
_entity_poly.entity_id
_entity_poly.type
_entity_poly.pdbx_seq_one_letter_code
_entity_poly.pdbx_strand_id
1 'polypeptide(L)'
;MAQLLIPPNQAGESPASGIAITEKKGETPMRKSIFKTLTVLSACAALAASCIWAEPSHRVMVKVPFDFIVCNHALPAGDYEVTLDQNRSVALVRGEAKDATTFVLTHPTEARKATEQTKLVFTRYGDRYFLSQIWPLGTAEGRMLPKSRMETELAQTTEKPGIVALVAAGTASHKPIR
;
A
#
# COMPACT_ATOMS: atom_id res chain seq x y z
N MET A 1 16.83 -56.83 55.35
CA MET A 1 16.48 -56.91 56.74
C MET A 1 15.34 -55.97 56.98
N ALA A 2 14.15 -56.48 56.98
CA ALA A 2 13.34 -56.81 58.11
C ALA A 2 12.71 -55.56 58.72
N GLN A 3 11.50 -55.46 58.62
CA GLN A 3 10.22 -55.91 59.18
C GLN A 3 9.48 -54.73 59.76
N LEU A 4 8.28 -54.48 59.29
CA LEU A 4 6.98 -54.98 59.76
C LEU A 4 6.57 -54.45 61.14
N LEU A 5 5.47 -53.70 61.21
CA LEU A 5 4.38 -54.02 62.10
C LEU A 5 3.22 -53.03 62.02
N ILE A 6 2.06 -53.52 61.68
CA ILE A 6 0.68 -53.05 61.87
C ILE A 6 0.16 -53.83 63.14
N PRO A 7 -0.96 -53.55 63.77
CA PRO A 7 -1.95 -52.50 64.01
C PRO A 7 -2.30 -52.35 65.54
N PRO A 8 -3.49 -52.10 66.09
CA PRO A 8 -4.87 -52.09 65.62
C PRO A 8 -5.77 -50.93 66.20
N ASN A 9 -6.88 -50.69 65.49
CA ASN A 9 -8.29 -50.72 65.86
C ASN A 9 -8.83 -50.18 67.20
N GLN A 10 -9.89 -49.39 67.07
CA GLN A 10 -11.23 -49.56 67.72
C GLN A 10 -11.94 -48.16 67.68
N ALA A 11 -13.01 -48.07 66.97
CA ALA A 11 -14.40 -48.17 67.32
C ALA A 11 -14.95 -47.05 68.27
N GLY A 12 -16.00 -46.45 67.83
CA GLY A 12 -17.00 -45.94 68.78
C GLY A 12 -17.74 -44.71 68.29
N GLU A 13 -18.90 -44.90 67.82
CA GLU A 13 -20.19 -44.19 68.10
C GLU A 13 -20.54 -42.90 67.37
N SER A 14 -21.59 -43.07 66.61
CA SER A 14 -22.62 -42.05 66.26
C SER A 14 -23.53 -41.78 67.49
N PRO A 15 -24.40 -40.78 67.54
CA PRO A 15 -25.09 -40.02 66.51
C PRO A 15 -25.33 -38.49 66.89
N ALA A 16 -25.82 -37.71 65.98
CA ALA A 16 -26.97 -36.84 66.08
C ALA A 16 -26.90 -35.60 65.17
N SER A 17 -27.82 -35.60 64.25
CA SER A 17 -28.70 -34.55 63.90
C SER A 17 -28.12 -33.09 63.87
N GLY A 18 -27.87 -32.57 62.70
CA GLY A 18 -27.72 -31.15 62.49
C GLY A 18 -27.97 -30.86 61.01
N ILE A 19 -29.19 -30.48 60.68
CA ILE A 19 -29.61 -30.01 59.37
C ILE A 19 -28.87 -28.69 59.12
N ALA A 20 -27.77 -28.73 58.38
CA ALA A 20 -27.16 -27.55 57.81
C ALA A 20 -27.70 -27.37 56.40
N ILE A 21 -28.59 -26.40 56.27
CA ILE A 21 -29.04 -25.90 54.95
C ILE A 21 -27.85 -25.27 54.25
N THR A 22 -27.23 -26.00 53.38
CA THR A 22 -26.21 -25.46 52.48
C THR A 22 -26.92 -24.68 51.39
N GLU A 23 -26.99 -23.40 51.61
CA GLU A 23 -27.40 -22.43 50.60
C GLU A 23 -26.44 -22.49 49.43
N LYS A 24 -26.84 -23.25 48.44
CA LYS A 24 -26.13 -23.39 47.15
C LYS A 24 -26.33 -22.07 46.40
N LYS A 25 -25.45 -21.11 46.67
CA LYS A 25 -25.34 -19.89 45.88
C LYS A 25 -25.13 -20.27 44.43
N GLY A 26 -26.20 -20.21 43.67
CA GLY A 26 -26.20 -20.47 42.24
C GLY A 26 -25.39 -19.38 41.54
N GLU A 27 -24.13 -19.63 41.33
CA GLU A 27 -23.35 -18.86 40.37
C GLU A 27 -23.82 -19.25 38.96
N THR A 28 -24.61 -18.39 38.39
CA THR A 28 -25.09 -18.50 37.01
C THR A 28 -23.88 -18.50 36.06
N PRO A 29 -23.65 -19.58 35.31
CA PRO A 29 -22.49 -19.67 34.38
C PRO A 29 -22.61 -18.72 33.20
N MET A 30 -23.70 -17.96 33.09
CA MET A 30 -24.01 -17.05 31.97
C MET A 30 -23.10 -15.79 31.91
N ARG A 31 -22.61 -15.30 33.05
CA ARG A 31 -21.74 -14.10 33.05
C ARG A 31 -20.36 -14.37 32.41
N LYS A 32 -19.77 -15.54 32.62
CA LYS A 32 -18.45 -15.89 32.09
C LYS A 32 -18.45 -16.09 30.57
N SER A 33 -19.59 -16.53 30.01
CA SER A 33 -19.75 -16.69 28.56
C SER A 33 -19.89 -15.33 27.84
N ILE A 34 -20.62 -14.37 28.42
CA ILE A 34 -20.83 -13.05 27.85
C ILE A 34 -19.50 -12.26 27.76
N PHE A 35 -18.63 -12.37 28.77
CA PHE A 35 -17.32 -11.72 28.72
C PHE A 35 -16.40 -12.32 27.66
N LYS A 36 -16.44 -13.64 27.44
CA LYS A 36 -15.67 -14.30 26.39
C LYS A 36 -16.13 -13.92 24.99
N THR A 37 -17.43 -13.81 24.76
CA THR A 37 -17.99 -13.39 23.47
C THR A 37 -17.72 -11.91 23.19
N LEU A 38 -17.78 -11.05 24.23
CA LEU A 38 -17.50 -9.64 24.10
C LEU A 38 -16.03 -9.35 23.80
N THR A 39 -15.09 -10.09 24.41
CA THR A 39 -13.65 -9.97 24.11
C THR A 39 -13.29 -10.44 22.70
N VAL A 40 -13.90 -11.51 22.21
CA VAL A 40 -13.67 -12.00 20.83
C VAL A 40 -14.22 -11.00 19.82
N LEU A 41 -15.41 -10.43 20.06
CA LEU A 41 -16.01 -9.42 19.16
C LEU A 41 -15.18 -8.14 19.12
N SER A 42 -14.62 -7.70 20.25
CA SER A 42 -13.73 -6.53 20.34
C SER A 42 -12.41 -6.77 19.60
N ALA A 43 -11.83 -7.97 19.70
CA ALA A 43 -10.61 -8.32 18.99
C ALA A 43 -10.81 -8.38 17.47
N CYS A 44 -11.95 -8.90 16.99
CA CYS A 44 -12.29 -8.88 15.57
C CYS A 44 -12.51 -7.44 15.03
N ALA A 45 -13.13 -6.56 15.81
CA ALA A 45 -13.31 -5.16 15.43
C ALA A 45 -11.97 -4.40 15.35
N ALA A 46 -11.02 -4.70 16.23
CA ALA A 46 -9.68 -4.08 16.20
C ALA A 46 -8.86 -4.55 14.99
N LEU A 47 -9.00 -5.81 14.56
CA LEU A 47 -8.34 -6.34 13.37
C LEU A 47 -8.93 -5.79 12.07
N ALA A 48 -10.22 -5.50 12.02
CA ALA A 48 -10.86 -4.90 10.85
C ALA A 48 -10.46 -3.42 10.64
N ALA A 49 -10.07 -2.70 11.68
CA ALA A 49 -9.63 -1.31 11.59
C ALA A 49 -8.22 -1.15 10.97
N SER A 50 -7.44 -2.21 10.86
CA SER A 50 -6.07 -2.15 10.36
C SER A 50 -5.95 -2.14 8.83
N CYS A 51 -7.04 -2.32 8.09
CA CYS A 51 -7.01 -2.48 6.62
C CYS A 51 -7.22 -1.18 5.82
N ILE A 52 -7.29 0.01 6.45
CA ILE A 52 -7.69 1.25 5.76
C ILE A 52 -6.50 2.19 5.48
N TRP A 53 -5.29 1.72 5.51
CA TRP A 53 -4.16 2.51 5.03
C TRP A 53 -3.93 2.22 3.54
N ALA A 54 -4.91 2.65 2.72
CA ALA A 54 -4.69 2.74 1.29
C ALA A 54 -3.75 3.94 1.07
N GLU A 55 -2.49 3.67 0.77
CA GLU A 55 -1.54 4.71 0.44
C GLU A 55 -2.01 5.51 -0.78
N PRO A 56 -1.90 6.83 -0.76
CA PRO A 56 -2.32 7.66 -1.88
C PRO A 56 -1.43 7.40 -3.09
N SER A 57 -1.91 6.64 -4.04
CA SER A 57 -1.27 6.55 -5.35
C SER A 57 -1.55 7.85 -6.11
N HIS A 58 -0.50 8.58 -6.47
CA HIS A 58 -0.65 9.78 -7.29
C HIS A 58 -1.01 9.39 -8.71
N ARG A 59 -2.26 9.63 -9.07
CA ARG A 59 -2.83 9.39 -10.39
C ARG A 59 -2.89 10.70 -11.16
N VAL A 60 -2.32 10.72 -12.34
CA VAL A 60 -2.24 11.90 -13.18
C VAL A 60 -2.75 11.58 -14.57
N MET A 61 -3.71 12.36 -15.04
CA MET A 61 -4.18 12.30 -16.43
C MET A 61 -3.47 13.37 -17.24
N VAL A 62 -2.85 12.99 -18.35
CA VAL A 62 -2.13 13.90 -19.23
C VAL A 62 -2.39 13.58 -20.69
N LYS A 63 -2.59 14.60 -21.50
CA LYS A 63 -2.68 14.48 -22.95
C LYS A 63 -1.31 14.72 -23.56
N VAL A 64 -0.79 13.72 -24.25
CA VAL A 64 0.50 13.78 -24.96
C VAL A 64 0.22 13.93 -26.46
N PRO A 65 0.58 15.04 -27.08
CA PRO A 65 0.22 15.36 -28.46
C PRO A 65 1.18 14.76 -29.52
N PHE A 66 2.13 13.94 -29.10
CA PHE A 66 3.13 13.32 -29.97
C PHE A 66 3.44 11.89 -29.53
N ASP A 67 3.97 11.08 -30.44
CA ASP A 67 4.46 9.75 -30.12
C ASP A 67 5.70 9.86 -29.22
N PHE A 68 5.79 9.00 -28.22
CA PHE A 68 6.89 9.06 -27.27
C PHE A 68 7.36 7.66 -26.86
N ILE A 69 8.51 7.60 -26.23
CA ILE A 69 9.14 6.36 -25.79
C ILE A 69 9.29 6.39 -24.27
N VAL A 70 8.85 5.30 -23.62
CA VAL A 70 9.06 5.05 -22.21
C VAL A 70 10.00 3.87 -22.09
N CYS A 71 11.25 4.12 -21.70
CA CYS A 71 12.33 3.13 -21.72
C CYS A 71 12.54 2.54 -23.13
N ASN A 72 11.93 1.40 -23.41
CA ASN A 72 12.06 0.70 -24.72
C ASN A 72 10.70 0.52 -25.43
N HIS A 73 9.61 1.07 -24.87
CA HIS A 73 8.26 0.95 -25.41
C HIS A 73 7.85 2.26 -26.09
N ALA A 74 7.56 2.18 -27.39
CA ALA A 74 6.99 3.29 -28.13
C ALA A 74 5.49 3.38 -27.85
N LEU A 75 5.01 4.54 -27.50
CA LEU A 75 3.62 4.84 -27.18
C LEU A 75 3.12 5.92 -28.13
N PRO A 76 1.92 5.79 -28.72
CA PRO A 76 1.38 6.79 -29.63
C PRO A 76 0.94 8.06 -28.90
N ALA A 77 0.71 9.13 -29.63
CA ALA A 77 0.04 10.33 -29.13
C ALA A 77 -1.36 9.96 -28.58
N GLY A 78 -1.75 10.55 -27.44
CA GLY A 78 -3.04 10.21 -26.83
C GLY A 78 -3.18 10.69 -25.39
N ASP A 79 -4.26 10.23 -24.75
CA ASP A 79 -4.52 10.48 -23.33
C ASP A 79 -3.93 9.34 -22.49
N TYR A 80 -3.19 9.73 -21.46
CA TYR A 80 -2.47 8.79 -20.59
C TYR A 80 -2.77 9.02 -19.12
N GLU A 81 -2.96 7.93 -18.40
CA GLU A 81 -2.99 7.88 -16.95
C GLU A 81 -1.60 7.46 -16.45
N VAL A 82 -0.97 8.30 -15.66
CA VAL A 82 0.30 7.99 -15.00
C VAL A 82 0.07 7.81 -13.52
N THR A 83 0.35 6.62 -13.02
CA THR A 83 0.23 6.29 -11.59
C THR A 83 1.63 6.05 -11.03
N LEU A 84 1.97 6.78 -9.96
CA LEU A 84 3.23 6.61 -9.25
C LEU A 84 3.01 5.79 -7.98
N ASP A 85 3.74 4.68 -7.86
CA ASP A 85 3.91 3.93 -6.62
C ASP A 85 5.22 4.39 -5.98
N GLN A 86 5.12 5.26 -4.97
CA GLN A 86 6.30 5.83 -4.33
C GLN A 86 7.11 4.79 -3.54
N ASN A 87 6.45 3.81 -2.95
CA ASN A 87 7.10 2.79 -2.13
C ASN A 87 7.90 1.80 -2.97
N ARG A 88 7.42 1.49 -4.17
CA ARG A 88 8.06 0.52 -5.07
C ARG A 88 8.96 1.14 -6.11
N SER A 89 9.05 2.47 -6.14
CA SER A 89 9.80 3.20 -7.18
C SER A 89 9.39 2.80 -8.60
N VAL A 90 8.08 2.55 -8.80
CA VAL A 90 7.50 2.14 -10.07
C VAL A 90 6.52 3.20 -10.55
N ALA A 91 6.57 3.52 -11.84
CA ALA A 91 5.55 4.26 -12.54
C ALA A 91 4.79 3.35 -13.49
N LEU A 92 3.47 3.43 -13.47
CA LEU A 92 2.59 2.83 -14.46
C LEU A 92 2.12 3.92 -15.41
N VAL A 93 2.42 3.76 -16.69
CA VAL A 93 1.92 4.61 -17.78
C VAL A 93 0.89 3.82 -18.56
N ARG A 94 -0.36 4.26 -18.56
CA ARG A 94 -1.49 3.59 -19.22
C ARG A 94 -2.16 4.55 -20.19
N GLY A 95 -2.21 4.18 -21.46
CA GLY A 95 -3.01 4.86 -22.48
C GLY A 95 -4.39 4.20 -22.67
N GLU A 96 -5.24 4.80 -23.48
CA GLU A 96 -6.56 4.25 -23.83
C GLU A 96 -6.47 2.96 -24.66
N ALA A 97 -5.45 2.82 -25.50
CA ALA A 97 -5.23 1.60 -26.29
C ALA A 97 -4.76 0.46 -25.38
N LYS A 98 -5.24 -0.77 -25.65
CA LYS A 98 -4.91 -1.95 -24.84
C LYS A 98 -3.40 -2.22 -24.73
N ASP A 99 -2.64 -1.89 -25.76
CA ASP A 99 -1.18 -2.12 -25.82
C ASP A 99 -0.36 -0.91 -25.34
N ALA A 100 -1.03 0.19 -24.95
CA ALA A 100 -0.39 1.41 -24.47
C ALA A 100 -0.21 1.41 -22.94
N THR A 101 0.17 0.28 -22.37
CA THR A 101 0.41 0.15 -20.93
C THR A 101 1.83 -0.35 -20.68
N THR A 102 2.59 0.40 -19.89
CA THR A 102 3.94 0.00 -19.51
C THR A 102 4.24 0.33 -18.04
N PHE A 103 5.03 -0.55 -17.41
CA PHE A 103 5.61 -0.32 -16.10
C PHE A 103 7.08 0.06 -16.25
N VAL A 104 7.50 1.03 -15.49
CA VAL A 104 8.88 1.48 -15.50
C VAL A 104 9.40 1.70 -14.09
N LEU A 105 10.64 1.24 -13.83
CA LEU A 105 11.35 1.56 -12.61
C LEU A 105 11.79 3.04 -12.67
N THR A 106 11.69 3.73 -11.55
CA THR A 106 12.03 5.14 -11.44
C THR A 106 12.99 5.36 -10.28
N HIS A 107 13.78 6.43 -10.38
CA HIS A 107 14.64 6.91 -9.30
C HIS A 107 14.06 8.21 -8.72
N PRO A 108 14.17 8.42 -7.40
CA PRO A 108 13.76 9.67 -6.79
C PRO A 108 14.65 10.82 -7.31
N THR A 109 14.05 11.98 -7.51
CA THR A 109 14.73 13.23 -7.82
C THR A 109 14.05 14.37 -7.10
N GLU A 110 14.77 15.42 -6.76
CA GLU A 110 14.27 16.54 -6.00
C GLU A 110 14.41 17.86 -6.77
N ALA A 111 13.43 18.73 -6.62
CA ALA A 111 13.45 20.10 -7.08
C ALA A 111 13.64 21.06 -5.90
N ARG A 112 14.16 22.23 -6.14
CA ARG A 112 14.33 23.27 -5.10
C ARG A 112 13.00 23.79 -4.54
N LYS A 113 11.91 23.66 -5.30
CA LYS A 113 10.56 24.09 -4.92
C LYS A 113 9.56 23.04 -5.32
N ALA A 114 8.48 22.92 -4.54
CA ALA A 114 7.34 22.11 -4.92
C ALA A 114 6.77 22.58 -6.26
N THR A 115 6.32 21.62 -7.08
CA THR A 115 5.72 21.92 -8.37
C THR A 115 4.27 22.38 -8.17
N GLU A 116 3.92 23.50 -8.79
CA GLU A 116 2.55 24.06 -8.74
C GLU A 116 1.57 23.25 -9.60
N GLN A 117 2.06 22.45 -10.49
CA GLN A 117 1.27 21.64 -11.42
C GLN A 117 1.97 20.30 -11.65
N THR A 118 1.19 19.26 -11.88
CA THR A 118 1.76 18.00 -12.34
C THR A 118 2.33 18.17 -13.75
N LYS A 119 3.56 17.71 -13.95
CA LYS A 119 4.22 17.78 -15.25
C LYS A 119 4.95 16.51 -15.60
N LEU A 120 4.91 16.16 -16.86
CA LEU A 120 5.77 15.18 -17.50
C LEU A 120 6.87 15.90 -18.27
N VAL A 121 8.10 15.48 -18.11
CA VAL A 121 9.26 16.04 -18.80
C VAL A 121 9.78 15.01 -19.79
N PHE A 122 9.90 15.42 -21.04
CA PHE A 122 10.42 14.61 -22.12
C PHE A 122 11.76 15.17 -22.59
N THR A 123 12.70 14.28 -22.88
CA THR A 123 13.93 14.61 -23.58
C THR A 123 13.73 14.33 -25.06
N ARG A 124 14.00 15.31 -25.89
CA ARG A 124 13.86 15.23 -27.35
C ARG A 124 15.22 15.06 -28.02
N TYR A 125 15.33 14.06 -28.86
CA TYR A 125 16.48 13.82 -29.74
C TYR A 125 15.97 13.75 -31.20
N GLY A 126 16.19 14.81 -31.97
CA GLY A 126 15.59 14.97 -33.29
C GLY A 126 14.06 14.94 -33.20
N ASP A 127 13.43 13.95 -33.82
CA ASP A 127 11.97 13.78 -33.83
C ASP A 127 11.47 12.75 -32.81
N ARG A 128 12.34 12.25 -31.94
CA ARG A 128 12.00 11.26 -30.91
C ARG A 128 11.91 11.87 -29.53
N TYR A 129 10.84 11.56 -28.82
CA TYR A 129 10.58 12.03 -27.46
C TYR A 129 10.69 10.87 -26.48
N PHE A 130 11.46 11.05 -25.41
CA PHE A 130 11.65 10.08 -24.34
C PHE A 130 11.11 10.64 -23.03
N LEU A 131 10.21 9.93 -22.36
CA LEU A 131 9.75 10.33 -21.03
C LEU A 131 10.93 10.20 -20.05
N SER A 132 11.35 11.32 -19.48
CA SER A 132 12.53 11.39 -18.61
C SER A 132 12.20 11.65 -17.16
N GLN A 133 11.16 12.47 -16.86
CA GLN A 133 10.80 12.79 -15.48
C GLN A 133 9.29 12.93 -15.31
N ILE A 134 8.81 12.62 -14.10
CA ILE A 134 7.43 12.78 -13.68
C ILE A 134 7.43 13.57 -12.38
N TRP A 135 6.69 14.69 -12.36
CA TRP A 135 6.60 15.59 -11.22
C TRP A 135 5.15 15.71 -10.76
N PRO A 136 4.77 15.13 -9.62
CA PRO A 136 3.43 15.29 -9.05
C PRO A 136 3.20 16.72 -8.56
N LEU A 137 1.94 17.15 -8.55
CA LEU A 137 1.51 18.43 -7.99
C LEU A 137 1.82 18.51 -6.49
N GLY A 138 2.27 19.68 -6.04
CA GLY A 138 2.40 20.00 -4.61
C GLY A 138 3.59 19.38 -3.91
N THR A 139 4.48 18.69 -4.63
CA THR A 139 5.67 18.09 -4.07
C THR A 139 6.95 18.59 -4.75
N ALA A 140 8.04 18.66 -3.98
CA ALA A 140 9.37 18.86 -4.51
C ALA A 140 10.02 17.54 -4.95
N GLU A 141 9.41 16.40 -4.63
CA GLU A 141 9.87 15.10 -5.04
C GLU A 141 9.30 14.70 -6.40
N GLY A 142 10.16 14.38 -7.32
CA GLY A 142 9.84 13.85 -8.63
C GLY A 142 10.39 12.45 -8.81
N ARG A 143 10.11 11.88 -9.97
CA ARG A 143 10.64 10.60 -10.39
C ARG A 143 11.34 10.73 -11.72
N MET A 144 12.55 10.22 -11.81
CA MET A 144 13.37 10.18 -13.02
C MET A 144 13.38 8.76 -13.57
N LEU A 145 13.19 8.62 -14.87
CA LEU A 145 13.25 7.36 -15.58
C LEU A 145 14.70 7.10 -16.02
N PRO A 146 15.17 5.84 -15.96
CA PRO A 146 16.47 5.48 -16.51
C PRO A 146 16.46 5.64 -18.03
N LYS A 147 17.57 6.13 -18.58
CA LYS A 147 17.74 6.21 -20.03
C LYS A 147 17.76 4.81 -20.64
N SER A 148 17.01 4.63 -21.69
CA SER A 148 17.07 3.40 -22.48
C SER A 148 18.38 3.31 -23.26
N ARG A 149 18.71 2.11 -23.75
CA ARG A 149 19.87 1.94 -24.60
C ARG A 149 19.78 2.81 -25.87
N MET A 150 18.60 2.82 -26.49
CA MET A 150 18.33 3.67 -27.65
C MET A 150 18.50 5.16 -27.34
N GLU A 151 18.02 5.62 -26.20
CA GLU A 151 18.19 7.02 -25.77
C GLU A 151 19.67 7.33 -25.53
N THR A 152 20.43 6.40 -24.96
CA THR A 152 21.86 6.56 -24.71
C THR A 152 22.66 6.68 -26.02
N GLU A 153 22.33 5.85 -27.01
CA GLU A 153 22.94 5.88 -28.33
C GLU A 153 22.63 7.22 -29.06
N LEU A 154 21.40 7.68 -29.01
CA LEU A 154 21.00 8.96 -29.58
C LEU A 154 21.66 10.15 -28.87
N ALA A 155 21.80 10.08 -27.55
CA ALA A 155 22.46 11.12 -26.77
C ALA A 155 23.94 11.32 -27.14
N GLN A 156 24.61 10.26 -27.60
CA GLN A 156 25.99 10.33 -28.08
C GLN A 156 26.11 11.01 -29.46
N THR A 157 25.06 10.87 -30.29
CA THR A 157 25.06 11.37 -31.65
C THR A 157 24.48 12.77 -31.77
N THR A 158 23.63 13.19 -30.81
CA THR A 158 22.93 14.48 -30.84
C THR A 158 23.66 15.50 -29.98
N GLU A 159 24.15 16.60 -30.60
CA GLU A 159 24.89 17.64 -29.88
C GLU A 159 24.13 18.33 -28.75
N LYS A 160 22.82 18.54 -28.91
CA LYS A 160 21.98 19.19 -27.89
C LYS A 160 20.59 18.55 -27.82
N PRO A 161 20.29 17.78 -26.78
CA PRO A 161 18.94 17.29 -26.54
C PRO A 161 18.00 18.47 -26.17
N GLY A 162 16.80 18.48 -26.75
CA GLY A 162 15.73 19.39 -26.36
C GLY A 162 15.00 18.88 -25.11
N ILE A 163 14.45 19.80 -24.32
CA ILE A 163 13.58 19.45 -23.19
C ILE A 163 12.17 19.98 -23.47
N VAL A 164 11.17 19.10 -23.39
CA VAL A 164 9.76 19.44 -23.54
C VAL A 164 9.05 19.08 -22.26
N ALA A 165 8.40 20.03 -21.61
CA ALA A 165 7.58 19.79 -20.43
C ALA A 165 6.11 19.93 -20.79
N LEU A 166 5.34 18.87 -20.55
CA LEU A 166 3.87 18.89 -20.63
C LEU A 166 3.28 18.98 -19.24
N VAL A 167 2.38 19.94 -19.07
CA VAL A 167 1.62 20.11 -17.85
C VAL A 167 0.33 19.30 -17.98
N ALA A 168 0.06 18.44 -17.00
CA ALA A 168 -1.21 17.74 -16.94
C ALA A 168 -2.33 18.75 -16.65
N ALA A 169 -3.40 18.68 -17.42
CA ALA A 169 -4.64 19.38 -17.08
C ALA A 169 -5.14 18.79 -15.76
N GLY A 170 -5.06 19.55 -14.67
CA GLY A 170 -5.28 19.07 -13.32
C GLY A 170 -6.64 18.43 -13.16
N THR A 171 -6.63 17.15 -12.86
CA THR A 171 -7.71 16.51 -12.13
C THR A 171 -7.08 15.51 -11.17
N ALA A 172 -6.75 15.99 -9.98
CA ALA A 172 -6.63 15.10 -8.84
C ALA A 172 -8.04 14.55 -8.57
N SER A 173 -8.43 13.48 -9.27
CA SER A 173 -9.66 12.77 -8.97
C SER A 173 -9.44 11.95 -7.72
N HIS A 174 -9.57 12.61 -6.59
CA HIS A 174 -9.87 11.94 -5.33
C HIS A 174 -11.34 11.55 -5.38
N LYS A 175 -11.63 10.36 -5.90
CA LYS A 175 -12.97 9.77 -5.79
C LYS A 175 -13.06 9.13 -4.41
N PRO A 176 -13.84 9.68 -3.47
CA PRO A 176 -14.10 8.99 -2.22
C PRO A 176 -14.91 7.73 -2.54
N ILE A 177 -14.41 6.60 -2.11
CA ILE A 177 -15.14 5.34 -2.13
C ILE A 177 -16.26 5.48 -1.09
N ARG A 178 -17.51 5.42 -1.55
CA ARG A 178 -18.70 5.23 -0.71
C ARG A 178 -18.85 3.77 -0.38
#